data_232cb3877acbaf30c67d92385185deec
#
_entry.id   232cb3877acbaf30c67d92385185deec
#
_cell.length_a   1.000
_cell.length_b   1.000
_cell.length_c   1.000
_cell.angle_alpha   90.00
_cell.angle_beta   90.00
_cell.angle_gamma   90.00
#
_symmetry.space_group_name_H-M   'P 1'
#
loop_
_entity.id
_entity.type
_entity.pdbx_description
1 polymer ?
#
loop_
_entity_poly.entity_id
_entity_poly.type
_entity_poly.pdbx_seq_one_letter_code
_entity_poly.pdbx_strand_id
1 'polypeptide(L)'
;MIDANQTWEVQQAIDWVQELAFAKPWFIEEPTSPDDIEGHRRIREAIAPVQVASGEMCQNRIMFKQFIMRGAIDVIQIDACRLGGVNEVLAVMLMAAKYQLPVCPHAGGVGLCEYVQHLSMIDYLCIAGTQQGRVIEYVDHLHEHFEDPCVIRNAAYMPPSAPGFSITMKAESRECYAFRGMWPFPSQCY
;
A
#
# COMPACT_ATOMS: atom_id res chain seq x y z
N MET A 1 -10.29 -6.76 -6.04
CA MET A 1 -9.65 -6.76 -4.72
C MET A 1 -10.68 -6.32 -3.70
N ILE A 2 -10.57 -6.75 -2.48
CA ILE A 2 -11.44 -6.40 -1.36
C ILE A 2 -10.53 -5.99 -0.23
N ASP A 3 -10.88 -4.95 0.51
CA ASP A 3 -10.16 -4.50 1.70
C ASP A 3 -11.09 -4.60 2.92
N ALA A 4 -10.62 -5.24 3.98
CA ALA A 4 -11.35 -5.40 5.23
C ALA A 4 -10.88 -4.43 6.33
N ASN A 5 -9.82 -3.67 6.08
CA ASN A 5 -9.28 -2.68 7.02
C ASN A 5 -9.14 -3.22 8.45
N GLN A 6 -8.61 -4.45 8.60
CA GLN A 6 -8.26 -5.07 9.89
C GLN A 6 -9.46 -5.37 10.81
N THR A 7 -10.69 -5.32 10.30
CA THR A 7 -11.89 -5.29 11.14
C THR A 7 -12.44 -6.68 11.47
N TRP A 8 -12.00 -7.74 10.82
CA TRP A 8 -12.57 -9.07 10.98
C TRP A 8 -11.77 -9.95 11.94
N GLU A 9 -12.49 -10.79 12.65
CA GLU A 9 -11.89 -11.95 13.32
C GLU A 9 -11.55 -13.04 12.30
N VAL A 10 -10.56 -13.87 12.62
CA VAL A 10 -10.01 -14.89 11.68
C VAL A 10 -11.11 -15.77 11.08
N GLN A 11 -12.03 -16.31 11.88
CA GLN A 11 -13.09 -17.16 11.37
C GLN A 11 -14.08 -16.38 10.51
N GLN A 12 -14.44 -15.18 10.90
CA GLN A 12 -15.32 -14.29 10.14
C GLN A 12 -14.71 -13.96 8.78
N ALA A 13 -13.41 -13.67 8.73
CA ALA A 13 -12.70 -13.42 7.47
C ALA A 13 -12.78 -14.64 6.54
N ILE A 14 -12.57 -15.84 7.05
CA ILE A 14 -12.68 -17.09 6.29
C ILE A 14 -14.08 -17.24 5.71
N ASP A 15 -15.11 -17.15 6.55
CA ASP A 15 -16.50 -17.38 6.16
C ASP A 15 -16.93 -16.36 5.09
N TRP A 16 -16.65 -15.07 5.30
CA TRP A 16 -17.08 -14.01 4.40
C TRP A 16 -16.34 -14.03 3.06
N VAL A 17 -15.04 -14.30 3.07
CA VAL A 17 -14.30 -14.40 1.80
C VAL A 17 -14.76 -15.61 0.98
N GLN A 18 -15.08 -16.73 1.63
CA GLN A 18 -15.65 -17.89 0.95
C GLN A 18 -17.02 -17.57 0.33
N GLU A 19 -17.88 -16.83 1.02
CA GLU A 19 -19.16 -16.37 0.46
C GLU A 19 -18.98 -15.41 -0.72
N LEU A 20 -17.93 -14.58 -0.71
CA LEU A 20 -17.59 -13.64 -1.78
C LEU A 20 -16.79 -14.26 -2.94
N ALA A 21 -16.42 -15.54 -2.85
CA ALA A 21 -15.60 -16.21 -3.87
C ALA A 21 -16.21 -16.21 -5.28
N PHE A 22 -17.55 -16.10 -5.40
CA PHE A 22 -18.23 -15.99 -6.69
C PHE A 22 -17.77 -14.77 -7.50
N ALA A 23 -17.37 -13.68 -6.83
CA ALA A 23 -16.86 -12.46 -7.45
C ALA A 23 -15.42 -12.59 -7.95
N LYS A 24 -14.74 -13.71 -7.63
CA LYS A 24 -13.36 -14.02 -8.00
C LYS A 24 -12.39 -12.88 -7.67
N PRO A 25 -12.37 -12.37 -6.41
CA PRO A 25 -11.39 -11.37 -6.04
C PRO A 25 -9.98 -11.94 -6.21
N TRP A 26 -9.04 -11.10 -6.63
CA TRP A 26 -7.63 -11.50 -6.69
C TRP A 26 -7.10 -11.71 -5.27
N PHE A 27 -7.28 -10.71 -4.41
CA PHE A 27 -6.91 -10.83 -3.00
C PHE A 27 -7.91 -10.14 -2.07
N ILE A 28 -7.85 -10.54 -0.80
CA ILE A 28 -8.38 -9.80 0.34
C ILE A 28 -7.21 -9.09 1.04
N GLU A 29 -7.39 -7.81 1.30
CA GLU A 29 -6.45 -6.93 2.00
C GLU A 29 -6.81 -6.82 3.46
N GLU A 30 -5.81 -6.88 4.33
CA GLU A 30 -5.92 -6.71 5.78
C GLU A 30 -7.13 -7.40 6.41
N PRO A 31 -7.30 -8.73 6.21
CA PRO A 31 -8.52 -9.42 6.66
C PRO A 31 -8.69 -9.46 8.18
N THR A 32 -7.61 -9.30 8.94
CA THR A 32 -7.61 -9.34 10.42
C THR A 32 -6.53 -8.42 10.98
N SER A 33 -6.37 -8.38 12.30
CA SER A 33 -5.34 -7.56 12.97
C SER A 33 -3.97 -7.70 12.30
N PRO A 34 -3.28 -6.57 12.00
CA PRO A 34 -1.97 -6.58 11.36
C PRO A 34 -0.88 -7.24 12.19
N ASP A 35 -1.11 -7.43 13.49
CA ASP A 35 -0.19 -8.10 14.41
C ASP A 35 -0.40 -9.61 14.45
N ASP A 36 -1.52 -10.13 13.92
CA ASP A 36 -1.86 -11.55 13.92
C ASP A 36 -1.34 -12.27 12.67
N ILE A 37 -0.03 -12.53 12.64
CA ILE A 37 0.62 -13.25 11.53
C ILE A 37 0.04 -14.65 11.36
N GLU A 38 -0.25 -15.35 12.45
CA GLU A 38 -0.80 -16.71 12.40
C GLU A 38 -2.26 -16.71 11.92
N GLY A 39 -3.04 -15.70 12.30
CA GLY A 39 -4.38 -15.48 11.76
C GLY A 39 -4.38 -15.28 10.26
N HIS A 40 -3.49 -14.43 9.74
CA HIS A 40 -3.31 -14.24 8.30
C HIS A 40 -2.97 -15.57 7.60
N ARG A 41 -2.06 -16.36 8.16
CA ARG A 41 -1.71 -17.69 7.61
C ARG A 41 -2.93 -18.61 7.53
N ARG A 42 -3.71 -18.70 8.60
CA ARG A 42 -4.92 -19.53 8.67
C ARG A 42 -5.97 -19.09 7.66
N ILE A 43 -6.19 -17.77 7.54
CA ILE A 43 -7.10 -17.21 6.53
C ILE A 43 -6.62 -17.59 5.14
N ARG A 44 -5.36 -17.30 4.81
CA ARG A 44 -4.76 -17.61 3.52
C ARG A 44 -4.93 -19.07 3.10
N GLU A 45 -4.69 -20.01 4.01
CA GLU A 45 -4.84 -21.44 3.74
C GLU A 45 -6.30 -21.83 3.48
N ALA A 46 -7.25 -21.19 4.16
CA ALA A 46 -8.67 -21.54 4.08
C ALA A 46 -9.40 -20.95 2.88
N ILE A 47 -8.94 -19.80 2.36
CA ILE A 47 -9.65 -19.06 1.29
C ILE A 47 -9.08 -19.26 -0.11
N ALA A 48 -8.07 -20.09 -0.27
CA ALA A 48 -7.51 -20.35 -1.59
C ALA A 48 -8.60 -20.71 -2.63
N PRO A 49 -8.57 -20.18 -3.85
CA PRO A 49 -7.47 -19.49 -4.51
C PRO A 49 -7.41 -17.96 -4.29
N VAL A 50 -8.29 -17.38 -3.48
CA VAL A 50 -8.21 -15.96 -3.13
C VAL A 50 -6.93 -15.74 -2.32
N GLN A 51 -6.14 -14.73 -2.69
CA GLN A 51 -4.89 -14.41 -2.04
C GLN A 51 -5.08 -13.50 -0.83
N VAL A 52 -4.09 -13.40 0.04
CA VAL A 52 -4.05 -12.44 1.14
C VAL A 52 -2.98 -11.38 0.86
N ALA A 53 -3.38 -10.12 0.93
CA ALA A 53 -2.49 -8.97 0.87
C ALA A 53 -2.43 -8.28 2.24
N SER A 54 -1.24 -7.84 2.64
CA SER A 54 -1.06 -7.06 3.86
C SER A 54 0.33 -6.42 3.89
N GLY A 55 0.53 -5.47 4.80
CA GLY A 55 1.84 -4.90 5.06
C GLY A 55 1.88 -3.39 5.26
N GLU A 56 0.82 -2.64 5.00
CA GLU A 56 0.80 -1.19 5.20
C GLU A 56 1.09 -0.78 6.66
N MET A 57 0.73 -1.63 7.61
CA MET A 57 0.99 -1.40 9.03
C MET A 57 2.37 -1.93 9.50
N CYS A 58 3.09 -2.64 8.66
CA CYS A 58 4.42 -3.16 9.00
C CYS A 58 5.47 -2.04 9.09
N GLN A 59 6.07 -1.87 10.26
CA GLN A 59 6.99 -0.77 10.53
C GLN A 59 8.43 -1.02 10.05
N ASN A 60 8.79 -2.26 9.72
CA ASN A 60 10.15 -2.61 9.35
C ASN A 60 10.23 -3.94 8.59
N ARG A 61 11.38 -4.17 7.94
CA ARG A 61 11.68 -5.40 7.18
C ARG A 61 11.56 -6.68 8.00
N ILE A 62 11.70 -6.63 9.32
CA ILE A 62 11.62 -7.84 10.16
C ILE A 62 10.18 -8.34 10.26
N MET A 63 9.21 -7.43 10.35
CA MET A 63 7.79 -7.80 10.31
C MET A 63 7.45 -8.46 8.96
N PHE A 64 7.83 -7.86 7.84
CA PHE A 64 7.65 -8.46 6.52
C PHE A 64 8.32 -9.85 6.42
N LYS A 65 9.54 -9.99 6.95
CA LYS A 65 10.22 -11.28 7.00
C LYS A 65 9.38 -12.32 7.76
N GLN A 66 8.76 -11.95 8.88
CA GLN A 66 7.94 -12.87 9.65
C GLN A 66 6.70 -13.32 8.86
N PHE A 67 5.98 -12.41 8.23
CA PHE A 67 4.85 -12.72 7.36
C PHE A 67 5.25 -13.67 6.23
N ILE A 68 6.32 -13.35 5.51
CA ILE A 68 6.83 -14.14 4.40
C ILE A 68 7.25 -15.54 4.86
N MET A 69 8.04 -15.64 5.91
CA MET A 69 8.57 -16.91 6.40
C MET A 69 7.48 -17.83 6.96
N ARG A 70 6.39 -17.27 7.45
CA ARG A 70 5.20 -18.03 7.90
C ARG A 70 4.26 -18.39 6.76
N GLY A 71 4.49 -17.87 5.55
CA GLY A 71 3.55 -18.05 4.45
C GLY A 71 2.19 -17.44 4.76
N ALA A 72 2.19 -16.27 5.39
CA ALA A 72 0.98 -15.63 5.89
C ALA A 72 0.34 -14.68 4.86
N ILE A 73 1.10 -14.23 3.86
CA ILE A 73 0.63 -13.31 2.81
C ILE A 73 1.13 -13.75 1.43
N ASP A 74 0.39 -13.37 0.40
CA ASP A 74 0.69 -13.63 -1.02
C ASP A 74 1.11 -12.36 -1.76
N VAL A 75 0.64 -11.19 -1.30
CA VAL A 75 0.91 -9.89 -1.90
C VAL A 75 1.47 -8.97 -0.83
N ILE A 76 2.61 -8.37 -1.11
CA ILE A 76 3.31 -7.48 -0.18
C ILE A 76 2.83 -6.04 -0.39
N GLN A 77 2.29 -5.42 0.64
CA GLN A 77 1.87 -4.02 0.61
C GLN A 77 2.81 -3.17 1.45
N ILE A 78 3.80 -2.57 0.79
CA ILE A 78 4.70 -1.63 1.45
C ILE A 78 4.00 -0.28 1.63
N ASP A 79 4.22 0.38 2.76
CA ASP A 79 3.89 1.78 2.97
C ASP A 79 5.17 2.58 3.17
N ALA A 80 5.41 3.55 2.28
CA ALA A 80 6.64 4.33 2.27
C ALA A 80 6.73 5.35 3.41
N CYS A 81 5.61 5.65 4.08
CA CYS A 81 5.56 6.53 5.24
C CYS A 81 5.63 5.75 6.57
N ARG A 82 5.24 4.48 6.54
CA ARG A 82 5.30 3.58 7.71
C ARG A 82 6.68 2.98 7.90
N LEU A 83 7.32 2.60 6.80
CA LEU A 83 8.69 2.08 6.80
C LEU A 83 9.71 3.19 7.03
N GLY A 84 10.87 2.84 7.57
CA GLY A 84 11.95 3.77 7.93
C GLY A 84 12.73 4.38 6.75
N GLY A 85 12.07 4.59 5.61
CA GLY A 85 12.63 5.23 4.42
C GLY A 85 12.94 4.27 3.29
N VAL A 86 13.51 4.80 2.21
CA VAL A 86 13.78 4.08 0.95
C VAL A 86 14.60 2.81 1.17
N ASN A 87 15.59 2.84 2.04
CA ASN A 87 16.43 1.65 2.32
C ASN A 87 15.63 0.48 2.88
N GLU A 88 14.66 0.73 3.77
CA GLU A 88 13.77 -0.31 4.29
C GLU A 88 12.83 -0.82 3.21
N VAL A 89 12.25 0.08 2.41
CA VAL A 89 11.39 -0.29 1.29
C VAL A 89 12.12 -1.19 0.30
N LEU A 90 13.33 -0.81 -0.10
CA LEU A 90 14.16 -1.62 -1.02
C LEU A 90 14.48 -3.00 -0.44
N ALA A 91 14.79 -3.07 0.86
CA ALA A 91 15.05 -4.35 1.52
C ALA A 91 13.82 -5.27 1.49
N VAL A 92 12.61 -4.72 1.70
CA VAL A 92 11.36 -5.47 1.62
C VAL A 92 11.08 -5.91 0.19
N MET A 93 11.23 -5.04 -0.80
CA MET A 93 11.03 -5.37 -2.21
C MET A 93 11.98 -6.49 -2.69
N LEU A 94 13.24 -6.45 -2.27
CA LEU A 94 14.22 -7.50 -2.59
C LEU A 94 13.87 -8.83 -1.89
N MET A 95 13.34 -8.78 -0.66
CA MET A 95 12.80 -9.98 -0.03
C MET A 95 11.61 -10.53 -0.80
N ALA A 96 10.64 -9.68 -1.16
CA ALA A 96 9.48 -10.08 -1.96
C ALA A 96 9.92 -10.78 -3.26
N ALA A 97 10.86 -10.18 -3.98
CA ALA A 97 11.42 -10.77 -5.19
C ALA A 97 12.08 -12.13 -4.95
N LYS A 98 12.87 -12.28 -3.87
CA LYS A 98 13.51 -13.54 -3.50
C LYS A 98 12.48 -14.67 -3.26
N TYR A 99 11.32 -14.34 -2.71
CA TYR A 99 10.24 -15.28 -2.44
C TYR A 99 9.17 -15.31 -3.53
N GLN A 100 9.40 -14.60 -4.65
CA GLN A 100 8.49 -14.53 -5.80
C GLN A 100 7.10 -13.99 -5.45
N LEU A 101 7.02 -13.09 -4.49
CA LEU A 101 5.79 -12.42 -4.08
C LEU A 101 5.65 -11.09 -4.83
N PRO A 102 4.47 -10.79 -5.40
CA PRO A 102 4.20 -9.49 -5.99
C PRO A 102 4.15 -8.39 -4.91
N VAL A 103 4.48 -7.17 -5.32
CA VAL A 103 4.36 -5.97 -4.49
C VAL A 103 3.23 -5.11 -5.03
N CYS A 104 2.29 -4.75 -4.16
CA CYS A 104 1.23 -3.77 -4.40
C CYS A 104 1.41 -2.65 -3.37
N PRO A 105 2.10 -1.55 -3.70
CA PRO A 105 2.35 -0.48 -2.74
C PRO A 105 1.05 0.17 -2.27
N HIS A 106 0.92 0.35 -0.96
CA HIS A 106 -0.13 1.13 -0.33
C HIS A 106 0.03 2.62 -0.67
N ALA A 107 -1.06 3.31 -0.95
CA ALA A 107 -1.07 4.72 -1.30
C ALA A 107 -2.23 5.51 -0.68
N GLY A 108 -2.77 5.06 0.44
CA GLY A 108 -3.96 5.63 1.09
C GLY A 108 -3.76 6.95 1.86
N GLY A 109 -2.62 7.64 1.70
CA GLY A 109 -2.29 8.85 2.46
C GLY A 109 -1.98 10.06 1.58
N VAL A 110 -2.03 11.26 2.20
CA VAL A 110 -1.71 12.53 1.54
C VAL A 110 -0.27 12.51 1.00
N GLY A 111 -0.10 12.69 -0.32
CA GLY A 111 1.19 12.64 -0.99
C GLY A 111 1.79 11.25 -1.15
N LEU A 112 1.10 10.21 -0.70
CA LEU A 112 1.62 8.85 -0.79
C LEU A 112 1.58 8.32 -2.22
N CYS A 113 0.55 8.65 -3.01
CA CYS A 113 0.52 8.37 -4.45
C CYS A 113 1.71 9.02 -5.18
N GLU A 114 1.99 10.29 -4.86
CA GLU A 114 3.10 11.07 -5.44
C GLU A 114 4.45 10.44 -5.11
N TYR A 115 4.59 9.88 -3.91
CA TYR A 115 5.84 9.28 -3.46
C TYR A 115 6.00 7.84 -3.97
N VAL A 116 4.99 7.01 -3.79
CA VAL A 116 5.09 5.56 -4.04
C VAL A 116 5.28 5.21 -5.52
N GLN A 117 4.84 6.07 -6.45
CA GLN A 117 5.08 5.87 -7.87
C GLN A 117 6.58 5.74 -8.20
N HIS A 118 7.46 6.48 -7.51
CA HIS A 118 8.91 6.38 -7.71
C HIS A 118 9.45 5.01 -7.25
N LEU A 119 8.95 4.50 -6.13
CA LEU A 119 9.34 3.20 -5.60
C LEU A 119 8.82 2.07 -6.51
N SER A 120 7.63 2.22 -7.05
CA SER A 120 7.06 1.27 -8.01
C SER A 120 7.84 1.24 -9.34
N MET A 121 8.39 2.38 -9.77
CA MET A 121 9.30 2.42 -10.92
C MET A 121 10.62 1.67 -10.63
N ILE A 122 11.13 1.76 -9.40
CA ILE A 122 12.32 0.99 -9.01
C ILE A 122 11.99 -0.51 -9.03
N ASP A 123 10.83 -0.93 -8.50
CA ASP A 123 10.40 -2.32 -8.59
C ASP A 123 10.35 -2.78 -10.04
N TYR A 124 9.67 -2.04 -10.90
CA TYR A 124 9.56 -2.38 -12.33
C TYR A 124 10.90 -2.44 -13.05
N LEU A 125 11.75 -1.41 -12.92
CA LEU A 125 12.97 -1.27 -13.71
C LEU A 125 14.13 -2.12 -13.19
N CYS A 126 14.23 -2.28 -11.86
CA CYS A 126 15.43 -2.81 -11.21
C CYS A 126 15.22 -4.17 -10.56
N ILE A 127 14.00 -4.54 -10.23
CA ILE A 127 13.71 -5.75 -9.45
C ILE A 127 12.89 -6.75 -10.26
N ALA A 128 11.65 -6.38 -10.62
CA ALA A 128 10.72 -7.30 -11.28
C ALA A 128 10.94 -7.44 -12.79
N GLY A 129 11.35 -6.36 -13.46
CA GLY A 129 11.53 -6.33 -14.91
C GLY A 129 10.24 -6.51 -15.73
N THR A 130 9.07 -6.43 -15.08
CA THR A 130 7.77 -6.67 -15.71
C THR A 130 6.67 -5.84 -15.03
N GLN A 131 5.67 -5.47 -15.82
CA GLN A 131 4.43 -4.86 -15.30
C GLN A 131 3.33 -5.92 -15.05
N GLN A 132 3.53 -7.15 -15.50
CA GLN A 132 2.53 -8.19 -15.34
C GLN A 132 2.34 -8.54 -13.85
N GLY A 133 1.09 -8.49 -13.39
CA GLY A 133 0.76 -8.75 -11.97
C GLY A 133 1.26 -7.66 -11.03
N ARG A 134 1.58 -6.46 -11.54
CA ARG A 134 2.01 -5.30 -10.75
C ARG A 134 0.89 -4.27 -10.73
N VAL A 135 0.51 -3.86 -9.55
CA VAL A 135 -0.47 -2.81 -9.31
C VAL A 135 0.05 -1.87 -8.23
N ILE A 136 -0.45 -0.66 -8.23
CA ILE A 136 -0.21 0.35 -7.21
C ILE A 136 -1.60 0.79 -6.76
N GLU A 137 -1.80 0.95 -5.48
CA GLU A 137 -3.02 1.56 -4.97
C GLU A 137 -3.13 3.01 -5.45
N TYR A 138 -4.35 3.49 -5.60
CA TYR A 138 -4.63 4.87 -5.98
C TYR A 138 -5.83 5.38 -5.21
N VAL A 139 -5.69 6.58 -4.64
CA VAL A 139 -6.79 7.33 -4.03
C VAL A 139 -6.98 8.65 -4.78
N ASP A 140 -8.21 8.98 -5.14
CA ASP A 140 -8.53 10.12 -6.00
C ASP A 140 -8.88 11.37 -5.16
N HIS A 141 -7.92 11.80 -4.34
CA HIS A 141 -8.10 13.02 -3.53
C HIS A 141 -6.76 13.62 -3.08
N LEU A 142 -6.76 14.91 -2.75
CA LEU A 142 -5.68 15.68 -2.14
C LEU A 142 -4.42 15.89 -3.02
N HIS A 143 -4.49 15.51 -4.31
CA HIS A 143 -3.39 15.72 -5.26
C HIS A 143 -3.16 17.20 -5.55
N GLU A 144 -4.21 18.02 -5.44
CA GLU A 144 -4.18 19.47 -5.66
C GLU A 144 -3.25 20.23 -4.71
N HIS A 145 -2.84 19.61 -3.63
CA HIS A 145 -1.94 20.19 -2.63
C HIS A 145 -0.44 20.05 -2.97
N PHE A 146 -0.11 19.34 -4.05
CA PHE A 146 1.27 19.09 -4.47
C PHE A 146 1.64 19.90 -5.72
N GLU A 147 2.92 20.26 -5.83
CA GLU A 147 3.46 20.98 -7.00
C GLU A 147 3.47 20.06 -8.24
N ASP A 148 3.83 18.78 -8.04
CA ASP A 148 3.94 17.75 -9.06
C ASP A 148 3.01 16.57 -8.72
N PRO A 149 1.67 16.72 -8.85
CA PRO A 149 0.73 15.66 -8.54
C PRO A 149 0.93 14.44 -9.44
N CYS A 150 0.61 13.26 -8.92
CA CYS A 150 0.64 12.05 -9.75
C CYS A 150 -0.39 12.13 -10.89
N VAL A 151 -0.06 11.55 -12.01
CA VAL A 151 -0.91 11.57 -13.22
C VAL A 151 -1.30 10.15 -13.57
N ILE A 152 -2.60 9.90 -13.67
CA ILE A 152 -3.14 8.62 -14.12
C ILE A 152 -3.63 8.75 -15.56
N ARG A 153 -3.19 7.84 -16.45
CA ARG A 153 -3.70 7.69 -17.81
C ARG A 153 -3.85 6.22 -18.15
N ASN A 154 -4.98 5.86 -18.77
CA ASN A 154 -5.26 4.47 -19.16
C ASN A 154 -5.06 3.49 -18.00
N ALA A 155 -5.54 3.83 -16.81
CA ALA A 155 -5.41 3.05 -15.59
C ALA A 155 -3.95 2.76 -15.17
N ALA A 156 -3.01 3.64 -15.50
CA ALA A 156 -1.61 3.51 -15.13
C ALA A 156 -1.05 4.85 -14.63
N TYR A 157 -0.15 4.79 -13.66
CA TYR A 157 0.65 5.93 -13.24
C TYR A 157 1.62 6.32 -14.35
N MET A 158 1.66 7.61 -14.65
CA MET A 158 2.61 8.17 -15.60
C MET A 158 3.91 8.56 -14.87
N PRO A 159 5.07 8.21 -15.41
CA PRO A 159 6.34 8.61 -14.81
C PRO A 159 6.42 10.14 -14.68
N PRO A 160 6.75 10.68 -13.50
CA PRO A 160 7.00 12.11 -13.38
C PRO A 160 8.23 12.52 -14.18
N SER A 161 8.19 13.72 -14.78
CA SER A 161 9.28 14.25 -15.59
C SER A 161 10.18 15.23 -14.82
N ALA A 162 9.66 15.81 -13.72
CA ALA A 162 10.43 16.71 -12.89
C ALA A 162 11.39 15.94 -11.97
N PRO A 163 12.58 16.51 -11.67
CA PRO A 163 13.49 15.93 -10.66
C PRO A 163 12.86 15.93 -9.27
N GLY A 164 13.20 14.94 -8.45
CA GLY A 164 12.75 14.85 -7.06
C GLY A 164 11.79 13.68 -6.81
N PHE A 165 11.06 13.75 -5.72
CA PHE A 165 10.11 12.71 -5.27
C PHE A 165 8.64 13.10 -5.42
N SER A 166 8.34 14.22 -6.06
CA SER A 166 6.98 14.73 -6.31
C SER A 166 6.17 15.06 -5.03
N ILE A 167 6.82 15.14 -3.85
CA ILE A 167 6.17 15.34 -2.55
C ILE A 167 6.25 16.78 -2.02
N THR A 168 6.59 17.73 -2.89
CA THR A 168 6.63 19.14 -2.51
C THR A 168 5.21 19.68 -2.43
N MET A 169 4.73 19.94 -1.21
CA MET A 169 3.43 20.59 -1.01
C MET A 169 3.52 22.07 -1.37
N LYS A 170 2.48 22.57 -2.02
CA LYS A 170 2.31 24.01 -2.29
C LYS A 170 2.37 24.84 -1.01
N ALA A 171 2.96 26.03 -1.09
CA ALA A 171 3.14 26.90 0.07
C ALA A 171 1.82 27.30 0.72
N GLU A 172 0.83 27.64 -0.09
CA GLU A 172 -0.52 28.00 0.36
C GLU A 172 -1.21 26.85 1.09
N SER A 173 -1.05 25.60 0.63
CA SER A 173 -1.60 24.42 1.31
C SER A 173 -0.95 24.21 2.68
N ARG A 174 0.37 24.34 2.76
CA ARG A 174 1.08 24.22 4.05
C ARG A 174 0.68 25.31 5.03
N GLU A 175 0.45 26.53 4.56
CA GLU A 175 0.02 27.63 5.40
C GLU A 175 -1.42 27.45 5.88
N CYS A 176 -2.32 27.05 4.97
CA CYS A 176 -3.73 26.82 5.24
C CYS A 176 -3.96 25.72 6.30
N TYR A 177 -3.27 24.60 6.15
CA TYR A 177 -3.44 23.42 7.03
C TYR A 177 -2.41 23.36 8.17
N ALA A 178 -1.62 24.40 8.39
CA ALA A 178 -0.66 24.44 9.49
C ALA A 178 -1.38 24.35 10.84
N PHE A 179 -0.99 23.41 11.70
CA PHE A 179 -1.51 23.31 13.05
C PHE A 179 -1.07 24.53 13.88
N ARG A 180 -2.01 25.39 14.26
CA ARG A 180 -1.77 26.62 15.03
C ARG A 180 -2.25 26.53 16.49
N GLY A 181 -2.49 25.31 16.98
CA GLY A 181 -2.94 25.07 18.35
C GLY A 181 -4.40 25.45 18.65
N MET A 182 -5.18 25.82 17.63
CA MET A 182 -6.60 26.17 17.78
C MET A 182 -7.48 25.35 16.83
N TRP A 183 -8.55 24.83 17.37
CA TRP A 183 -9.65 24.19 16.65
C TRP A 183 -10.90 25.09 16.80
N PRO A 184 -11.73 25.33 15.77
CA PRO A 184 -11.68 24.78 14.40
C PRO A 184 -10.69 25.48 13.47
N PHE A 185 -10.36 24.84 12.35
CA PHE A 185 -9.54 25.42 11.29
C PHE A 185 -10.20 26.70 10.73
N PRO A 186 -9.41 27.66 10.24
CA PRO A 186 -9.97 28.84 9.57
C PRO A 186 -10.87 28.44 8.40
N SER A 187 -12.03 29.08 8.28
CA SER A 187 -13.05 28.82 7.24
C SER A 187 -12.56 29.05 5.79
N GLN A 188 -11.36 29.55 5.62
CA GLN A 188 -10.75 29.85 4.30
C GLN A 188 -10.06 28.63 3.65
N CYS A 189 -10.06 27.47 4.31
CA CYS A 189 -9.40 26.25 3.82
C CYS A 189 -10.37 25.22 3.22
N TYR A 190 -11.62 25.63 2.93
CA TYR A 190 -12.64 24.78 2.30
C TYR A 190 -13.07 25.36 0.94
#